data_fc4c47050fa702963b25820bcaa8d8ed
#
_entry.id   fc4c47050fa702963b25820bcaa8d8ed
#
_cell.length_a   1.000
_cell.length_b   1.000
_cell.length_c   1.000
_cell.angle_alpha   90.00
_cell.angle_beta   90.00
_cell.angle_gamma   90.00
#
_symmetry.space_group_name_H-M   'P 1'
#
loop_
_entity.id
_entity.type
_entity.pdbx_description
1 polymer ?
#
loop_
_entity_poly.entity_id
_entity_poly.type
_entity_poly.pdbx_seq_one_letter_code
_entity_poly.pdbx_strand_id
1 'polypeptide(L)'
;MKKRLFTLSILFAGLFVNAQDVAKGLVYEDTNKNGILDRKEKGLPNVLVSNGVDIAKTNAKGEYEITVTDETILFVIKPSNYQLSVLKDQLPQSYYIYKPNGSPELKYGGSKPTGKLPKSVNFGLIPTSEGKEFSALVFGDPQAYNLEEVDYFAKGIVDELKGVKNMVFGISLGDLVGDDLVLHQPYIKAVKEIGIPWYNVMGNHDMDYDAKDDKYSDDTFEQNFGPANYSFNVGDAHFIVLDDILYPDPRDNKGYWGGFRDDQLKFIENDLKHVSKDKLIVLAFHIPLRHTNEDAFKDDHRQRLFDLLKDYPNTVSMSAHTHIQQQLYYGKNEGWKQEKPHHEYNVGTTSGDWYSGQKDEKGVPVSTMRDGTPKGYAILNIKGNQYDFDYKVANKAKDFQMNVYNTKKVVEGSKSKAMLMVNFFMGQEENKVEYQVEGGEWKNMNYTPSIDYNYLKTVMDFDTDAVNFDGRRPSEAVKSSHIWSVRLPSKVAGKYKVNIRAIDKYGKTHTSTTFYEVIK
;
A
#
# COMPACT_ATOMS: atom_id res chain seq x y z
N MET A 1 -48.64 -3.67 -71.39
CA MET A 1 -48.65 -2.98 -70.08
C MET A 1 -48.22 -4.03 -69.03
N LYS A 2 -46.95 -3.97 -68.60
CA LYS A 2 -46.43 -4.87 -67.55
C LYS A 2 -46.45 -4.07 -66.24
N LYS A 3 -47.25 -4.49 -65.24
CA LYS A 3 -47.27 -3.95 -63.89
C LYS A 3 -46.05 -4.47 -63.11
N ARG A 4 -45.16 -3.62 -62.64
CA ARG A 4 -44.08 -3.95 -61.70
C ARG A 4 -44.63 -3.79 -60.29
N LEU A 5 -44.63 -4.92 -59.54
CA LEU A 5 -44.88 -4.92 -58.11
C LEU A 5 -43.58 -4.52 -57.42
N PHE A 6 -43.62 -3.43 -56.63
CA PHE A 6 -42.53 -3.06 -55.73
C PHE A 6 -42.80 -3.70 -54.36
N THR A 7 -41.98 -4.64 -53.96
CA THR A 7 -42.03 -5.23 -52.62
C THR A 7 -41.16 -4.38 -51.70
N LEU A 8 -41.80 -3.67 -50.75
CA LEU A 8 -41.13 -2.90 -49.71
C LEU A 8 -40.71 -3.82 -48.58
N SER A 9 -39.41 -4.16 -48.47
CA SER A 9 -38.86 -4.90 -47.34
C SER A 9 -38.57 -3.93 -46.19
N ILE A 10 -39.40 -4.00 -45.15
CA ILE A 10 -39.16 -3.27 -43.89
C ILE A 10 -38.15 -4.10 -43.10
N LEU A 11 -36.92 -3.58 -43.01
CA LEU A 11 -35.90 -4.10 -42.09
C LEU A 11 -36.28 -3.63 -40.67
N PHE A 12 -36.74 -4.55 -39.83
CA PHE A 12 -36.83 -4.33 -38.39
C PHE A 12 -35.41 -4.42 -37.80
N ALA A 13 -34.75 -3.31 -37.57
CA ALA A 13 -33.60 -3.23 -36.71
C ALA A 13 -34.09 -3.39 -35.28
N GLY A 14 -33.99 -4.59 -34.75
CA GLY A 14 -34.24 -4.85 -33.34
C GLY A 14 -33.16 -4.12 -32.53
N LEU A 15 -33.54 -3.06 -31.82
CA LEU A 15 -32.77 -2.52 -30.74
C LEU A 15 -32.75 -3.56 -29.62
N PHE A 16 -31.68 -4.34 -29.53
CA PHE A 16 -31.40 -5.12 -28.33
C PHE A 16 -31.09 -4.10 -27.20
N VAL A 17 -32.12 -3.72 -26.47
CA VAL A 17 -31.93 -3.13 -25.14
C VAL A 17 -31.41 -4.28 -24.29
N ASN A 18 -30.12 -4.32 -24.03
CA ASN A 18 -29.57 -5.16 -22.96
C ASN A 18 -30.26 -4.71 -21.68
N ALA A 19 -31.19 -5.50 -21.17
CA ALA A 19 -31.74 -5.29 -19.84
C ALA A 19 -30.58 -5.53 -18.87
N GLN A 20 -30.13 -4.48 -18.20
CA GLN A 20 -29.17 -4.62 -17.12
C GLN A 20 -29.81 -5.41 -15.99
N ASP A 21 -29.11 -6.42 -15.48
CA ASP A 21 -29.56 -7.17 -14.31
C ASP A 21 -29.56 -6.26 -13.08
N VAL A 22 -30.48 -6.52 -12.14
CA VAL A 22 -30.59 -5.78 -10.90
C VAL A 22 -30.37 -6.74 -9.73
N ALA A 23 -29.27 -6.54 -9.02
CA ALA A 23 -29.02 -7.25 -7.79
C ALA A 23 -29.86 -6.64 -6.65
N LYS A 24 -30.42 -7.52 -5.82
CA LYS A 24 -31.17 -7.17 -4.62
C LYS A 24 -30.60 -7.90 -3.43
N GLY A 25 -30.72 -7.31 -2.26
CA GLY A 25 -30.25 -7.96 -1.04
C GLY A 25 -30.58 -7.21 0.22
N LEU A 26 -30.08 -7.76 1.29
CA LEU A 26 -30.22 -7.22 2.64
C LEU A 26 -28.85 -7.04 3.27
N VAL A 27 -28.59 -5.87 3.84
CA VAL A 27 -27.51 -5.71 4.81
C VAL A 27 -28.10 -5.87 6.20
N TYR A 28 -27.55 -6.76 7.01
CA TYR A 28 -28.12 -7.15 8.30
C TYR A 28 -27.08 -7.16 9.42
N GLU A 29 -27.58 -7.07 10.67
CA GLU A 29 -26.76 -7.19 11.87
C GLU A 29 -26.56 -8.67 12.22
N ASP A 30 -25.35 -9.19 11.90
CA ASP A 30 -24.96 -10.56 12.22
C ASP A 30 -24.55 -10.66 13.69
N THR A 31 -25.55 -10.91 14.55
CA THR A 31 -25.37 -10.90 16.01
C THR A 31 -24.69 -12.15 16.54
N ASN A 32 -24.82 -13.29 15.85
CA ASN A 32 -24.23 -14.57 16.25
C ASN A 32 -22.90 -14.87 15.50
N LYS A 33 -22.49 -14.00 14.58
CA LYS A 33 -21.22 -14.03 13.82
C LYS A 33 -21.04 -15.29 12.96
N ASN A 34 -22.15 -15.79 12.40
CA ASN A 34 -22.11 -17.00 11.58
C ASN A 34 -22.09 -16.70 10.07
N GLY A 35 -22.23 -15.43 9.65
CA GLY A 35 -22.25 -14.98 8.25
C GLY A 35 -23.51 -15.39 7.46
N ILE A 36 -24.56 -15.87 8.15
CA ILE A 36 -25.80 -16.33 7.56
C ILE A 36 -26.96 -15.51 8.13
N LEU A 37 -27.82 -14.99 7.27
CA LEU A 37 -29.01 -14.25 7.71
C LEU A 37 -29.97 -15.15 8.47
N ASP A 38 -30.09 -14.94 9.77
CA ASP A 38 -31.01 -15.69 10.65
C ASP A 38 -32.33 -14.93 10.87
N ARG A 39 -33.40 -15.71 11.18
CA ARG A 39 -34.77 -15.16 11.32
C ARG A 39 -34.90 -13.99 12.32
N LYS A 40 -34.03 -13.91 13.30
CA LYS A 40 -34.08 -12.88 14.36
C LYS A 40 -33.20 -11.66 14.08
N GLU A 41 -32.37 -11.73 13.04
CA GLU A 41 -31.47 -10.66 12.68
C GLU A 41 -32.18 -9.55 11.93
N LYS A 42 -31.74 -8.32 12.16
CA LYS A 42 -32.41 -7.12 11.67
C LYS A 42 -31.61 -6.51 10.53
N GLY A 43 -32.33 -6.05 9.51
CA GLY A 43 -31.72 -5.25 8.46
C GLY A 43 -31.18 -3.92 9.00
N LEU A 44 -30.05 -3.50 8.46
CA LEU A 44 -29.36 -2.27 8.81
C LEU A 44 -29.67 -1.15 7.80
N PRO A 45 -30.34 -0.08 8.22
CA PRO A 45 -30.64 1.05 7.34
C PRO A 45 -29.40 1.93 7.11
N ASN A 46 -29.41 2.66 6.00
CA ASN A 46 -28.38 3.64 5.66
C ASN A 46 -26.97 3.07 5.43
N VAL A 47 -26.83 1.77 5.20
CA VAL A 47 -25.55 1.16 4.81
C VAL A 47 -25.39 1.27 3.30
N LEU A 48 -24.16 1.49 2.84
CA LEU A 48 -23.84 1.65 1.44
C LEU A 48 -23.41 0.32 0.83
N VAL A 49 -23.89 0.04 -0.37
CA VAL A 49 -23.50 -1.11 -1.19
C VAL A 49 -23.10 -0.58 -2.56
N SER A 50 -21.97 -1.01 -3.08
CA SER A 50 -21.44 -0.60 -4.38
C SER A 50 -21.38 -1.76 -5.37
N ASN A 51 -21.47 -1.42 -6.67
CA ASN A 51 -21.17 -2.32 -7.78
C ASN A 51 -19.79 -2.04 -8.43
N GLY A 52 -18.94 -1.27 -7.74
CA GLY A 52 -17.65 -0.80 -8.24
C GLY A 52 -17.70 0.59 -8.89
N VAL A 53 -18.88 1.13 -9.18
CA VAL A 53 -19.10 2.47 -9.77
C VAL A 53 -20.19 3.23 -9.03
N ASP A 54 -21.40 2.64 -9.01
CA ASP A 54 -22.57 3.22 -8.36
C ASP A 54 -22.70 2.75 -6.92
N ILE A 55 -23.43 3.53 -6.13
CA ILE A 55 -23.66 3.26 -4.71
C ILE A 55 -25.16 3.29 -4.42
N ALA A 56 -25.68 2.19 -3.91
CA ALA A 56 -27.02 2.09 -3.34
C ALA A 56 -26.95 2.21 -1.81
N LYS A 57 -27.96 2.87 -1.23
CA LYS A 57 -28.11 3.02 0.20
C LYS A 57 -29.28 2.18 0.69
N THR A 58 -29.08 1.36 1.71
CA THR A 58 -30.15 0.52 2.26
C THR A 58 -31.30 1.34 2.84
N ASN A 59 -32.52 0.85 2.63
CA ASN A 59 -33.76 1.43 3.16
C ASN A 59 -33.94 1.13 4.67
N ALA A 60 -35.06 1.54 5.26
CA ALA A 60 -35.37 1.34 6.68
C ALA A 60 -35.41 -0.14 7.12
N LYS A 61 -35.53 -1.09 6.18
CA LYS A 61 -35.49 -2.53 6.44
C LYS A 61 -34.12 -3.16 6.16
N GLY A 62 -33.13 -2.38 5.72
CA GLY A 62 -31.82 -2.88 5.32
C GLY A 62 -31.75 -3.39 3.89
N GLU A 63 -32.82 -3.24 3.09
CA GLU A 63 -32.90 -3.73 1.71
C GLU A 63 -32.23 -2.75 0.75
N TYR A 64 -31.57 -3.28 -0.31
CA TYR A 64 -30.98 -2.50 -1.40
C TYR A 64 -31.29 -3.12 -2.76
N GLU A 65 -31.23 -2.31 -3.80
CA GLU A 65 -31.24 -2.70 -5.20
C GLU A 65 -30.16 -1.90 -5.94
N ILE A 66 -29.40 -2.57 -6.80
CA ILE A 66 -28.33 -1.93 -7.59
C ILE A 66 -28.17 -2.66 -8.92
N THR A 67 -27.92 -1.91 -9.98
CA THR A 67 -27.67 -2.45 -11.32
C THR A 67 -26.33 -3.19 -11.36
N VAL A 68 -26.27 -4.30 -12.11
CA VAL A 68 -25.06 -5.10 -12.30
C VAL A 68 -24.84 -5.44 -13.77
N THR A 69 -23.60 -5.67 -14.13
CA THR A 69 -23.14 -6.26 -15.41
C THR A 69 -22.52 -7.62 -15.13
N ASP A 70 -22.14 -8.35 -16.16
CA ASP A 70 -21.46 -9.66 -16.04
C ASP A 70 -20.02 -9.59 -15.52
N GLU A 71 -19.50 -8.41 -15.23
CA GLU A 71 -18.17 -8.18 -14.65
C GLU A 71 -18.28 -7.43 -13.31
N THR A 72 -19.37 -7.59 -12.57
CA THR A 72 -19.60 -6.82 -11.34
C THR A 72 -19.14 -7.56 -10.10
N ILE A 73 -18.39 -6.91 -9.25
CA ILE A 73 -18.23 -7.31 -7.85
C ILE A 73 -19.06 -6.37 -6.97
N LEU A 74 -20.10 -6.94 -6.35
CA LEU A 74 -20.89 -6.21 -5.36
C LEU A 74 -20.17 -6.23 -4.02
N PHE A 75 -20.09 -5.10 -3.33
CA PHE A 75 -19.51 -5.07 -1.99
C PHE A 75 -20.24 -4.07 -1.08
N VAL A 76 -20.26 -4.41 0.21
CA VAL A 76 -20.75 -3.50 1.23
C VAL A 76 -19.61 -2.58 1.68
N ILE A 77 -19.87 -1.26 1.70
CA ILE A 77 -18.96 -0.28 2.28
C ILE A 77 -19.13 -0.33 3.80
N LYS A 78 -18.21 -1.02 4.48
CA LYS A 78 -18.28 -1.23 5.93
C LYS A 78 -18.42 0.10 6.66
N PRO A 79 -19.51 0.34 7.40
CA PRO A 79 -19.62 1.54 8.23
C PRO A 79 -18.76 1.43 9.50
N SER A 80 -18.43 2.54 10.15
CA SER A 80 -17.82 2.55 11.47
C SER A 80 -18.71 1.86 12.50
N ASN A 81 -18.11 1.31 13.55
CA ASN A 81 -18.74 0.50 14.60
C ASN A 81 -19.33 -0.84 14.15
N TYR A 82 -18.87 -1.33 13.00
CA TYR A 82 -19.14 -2.69 12.53
C TYR A 82 -17.84 -3.36 12.08
N GLN A 83 -17.81 -4.68 12.19
CA GLN A 83 -16.79 -5.54 11.61
C GLN A 83 -17.40 -6.36 10.49
N LEU A 84 -16.59 -6.72 9.51
CA LEU A 84 -16.91 -7.74 8.53
C LEU A 84 -16.63 -9.12 9.12
N SER A 85 -17.43 -10.11 8.74
CA SER A 85 -17.01 -11.49 8.95
C SER A 85 -15.69 -11.71 8.26
N VAL A 86 -14.77 -12.41 8.88
CA VAL A 86 -13.52 -12.82 8.27
C VAL A 86 -13.54 -14.33 8.06
N LEU A 87 -13.03 -14.78 6.92
CA LEU A 87 -12.82 -16.19 6.68
C LEU A 87 -11.69 -16.73 7.59
N LYS A 88 -11.47 -18.03 7.54
CA LYS A 88 -10.37 -18.69 8.26
C LYS A 88 -8.97 -18.17 7.87
N ASP A 89 -8.87 -17.47 6.75
CA ASP A 89 -7.67 -16.83 6.21
C ASP A 89 -7.53 -15.35 6.58
N GLN A 90 -8.39 -14.82 7.45
CA GLN A 90 -8.44 -13.42 7.90
C GLN A 90 -8.83 -12.40 6.81
N LEU A 91 -9.28 -12.85 5.62
CA LEU A 91 -9.76 -11.92 4.58
C LEU A 91 -11.19 -11.46 4.91
N PRO A 92 -11.46 -10.14 4.83
CA PRO A 92 -12.79 -9.58 5.08
C PRO A 92 -13.81 -10.05 4.04
N GLN A 93 -14.97 -10.53 4.48
CA GLN A 93 -16.06 -10.99 3.63
C GLN A 93 -17.06 -9.85 3.39
N SER A 94 -16.73 -8.95 2.47
CA SER A 94 -17.52 -7.76 2.16
C SER A 94 -18.19 -7.81 0.78
N TYR A 95 -17.97 -8.86 -0.03
CA TYR A 95 -18.25 -8.84 -1.46
C TYR A 95 -18.92 -10.10 -2.00
N TYR A 96 -19.48 -9.98 -3.20
CA TYR A 96 -20.03 -11.05 -4.01
C TYR A 96 -19.60 -10.83 -5.47
N ILE A 97 -18.88 -11.80 -6.05
CA ILE A 97 -18.46 -11.77 -7.45
C ILE A 97 -19.62 -12.23 -8.32
N TYR A 98 -20.06 -11.40 -9.29
CA TYR A 98 -21.01 -11.74 -10.32
C TYR A 98 -20.33 -11.68 -11.68
N LYS A 99 -19.84 -12.84 -12.10
CA LYS A 99 -19.27 -13.10 -13.43
C LYS A 99 -19.95 -14.37 -13.97
N PRO A 100 -21.17 -14.26 -14.55
CA PRO A 100 -21.99 -15.41 -14.92
C PRO A 100 -21.29 -16.40 -15.85
N ASN A 101 -20.44 -15.89 -16.72
CA ASN A 101 -19.66 -16.69 -17.69
C ASN A 101 -18.23 -17.01 -17.19
N GLY A 102 -17.83 -16.47 -16.05
CA GLY A 102 -16.44 -16.52 -15.55
C GLY A 102 -15.50 -15.60 -16.31
N SER A 103 -14.26 -15.59 -15.91
CA SER A 103 -13.17 -14.88 -16.58
C SER A 103 -12.91 -15.46 -17.98
N PRO A 104 -12.28 -14.72 -18.90
CA PRO A 104 -11.75 -15.27 -20.13
C PRO A 104 -10.68 -16.35 -19.83
N GLU A 105 -10.17 -16.99 -20.86
CA GLU A 105 -9.07 -17.95 -20.69
C GLU A 105 -7.80 -17.18 -20.29
N LEU A 106 -7.44 -17.28 -19.00
CA LEU A 106 -6.26 -16.67 -18.37
C LEU A 106 -5.34 -17.76 -17.83
N LYS A 107 -4.04 -17.49 -17.80
CA LYS A 107 -3.01 -18.42 -17.30
C LYS A 107 -3.31 -18.96 -15.90
N TYR A 108 -3.82 -18.12 -15.02
CA TYR A 108 -4.11 -18.49 -13.63
C TYR A 108 -5.61 -18.74 -13.38
N GLY A 109 -6.43 -18.61 -14.42
CA GLY A 109 -7.81 -19.06 -14.47
C GLY A 109 -8.85 -18.02 -14.03
N GLY A 110 -8.48 -16.96 -13.34
CA GLY A 110 -9.41 -15.92 -12.89
C GLY A 110 -10.63 -16.47 -12.12
N SER A 111 -11.75 -15.78 -12.24
CA SER A 111 -13.02 -16.17 -11.61
C SER A 111 -13.74 -17.28 -12.40
N LYS A 112 -14.20 -18.31 -11.69
CA LYS A 112 -15.06 -19.35 -12.28
C LYS A 112 -16.45 -18.78 -12.62
N PRO A 113 -17.18 -19.37 -13.60
CA PRO A 113 -18.57 -18.98 -13.87
C PRO A 113 -19.42 -19.01 -12.60
N THR A 114 -20.02 -17.87 -12.24
CA THR A 114 -20.91 -17.77 -11.08
C THR A 114 -22.35 -18.20 -11.41
N GLY A 115 -22.67 -18.29 -12.70
CA GLY A 115 -24.03 -18.56 -13.17
C GLY A 115 -24.96 -17.36 -12.94
N LYS A 116 -26.25 -17.65 -12.82
CA LYS A 116 -27.28 -16.61 -12.69
C LYS A 116 -27.16 -15.88 -11.35
N LEU A 117 -27.49 -14.59 -11.36
CA LEU A 117 -27.61 -13.78 -10.16
C LEU A 117 -28.58 -14.45 -9.15
N PRO A 118 -28.18 -14.63 -7.89
CA PRO A 118 -29.08 -15.19 -6.87
C PRO A 118 -30.24 -14.24 -6.58
N LYS A 119 -31.32 -14.78 -6.00
CA LYS A 119 -32.49 -13.98 -5.63
C LYS A 119 -32.17 -12.85 -4.64
N SER A 120 -31.15 -13.03 -3.84
CA SER A 120 -30.70 -12.06 -2.84
C SER A 120 -29.20 -12.22 -2.60
N VAL A 121 -28.46 -11.12 -2.61
CA VAL A 121 -27.06 -11.03 -2.18
C VAL A 121 -27.05 -10.29 -0.83
N ASN A 122 -26.80 -10.99 0.25
CA ASN A 122 -26.89 -10.44 1.61
C ASN A 122 -25.50 -10.23 2.21
N PHE A 123 -25.36 -9.16 3.00
CA PHE A 123 -24.13 -8.83 3.71
C PHE A 123 -24.39 -8.73 5.22
N GLY A 124 -23.70 -9.56 6.00
CA GLY A 124 -23.74 -9.52 7.46
C GLY A 124 -22.68 -8.58 8.02
N LEU A 125 -23.08 -7.70 8.95
CA LEU A 125 -22.18 -6.81 9.66
C LEU A 125 -22.25 -7.10 11.16
N ILE A 126 -21.11 -7.33 11.78
CA ILE A 126 -20.97 -7.66 13.19
C ILE A 126 -20.85 -6.36 14.00
N PRO A 127 -21.78 -6.05 14.92
CA PRO A 127 -21.67 -4.84 15.75
C PRO A 127 -20.39 -4.88 16.60
N THR A 128 -19.69 -3.76 16.64
CA THR A 128 -18.50 -3.56 17.47
C THR A 128 -18.43 -2.14 17.98
N SER A 129 -17.56 -1.89 18.93
CA SER A 129 -17.24 -0.53 19.39
C SER A 129 -15.85 -0.18 18.88
N GLU A 130 -15.78 0.71 17.90
CA GLU A 130 -14.52 1.24 17.39
C GLU A 130 -14.15 2.50 18.17
N GLY A 131 -12.89 2.57 18.63
CA GLY A 131 -12.33 3.80 19.19
C GLY A 131 -12.04 4.83 18.11
N LYS A 132 -11.88 6.09 18.51
CA LYS A 132 -11.37 7.14 17.63
C LYS A 132 -9.84 7.08 17.47
N GLU A 133 -9.18 6.29 18.31
CA GLU A 133 -7.74 6.04 18.28
C GLU A 133 -7.50 4.57 17.99
N PHE A 134 -6.75 4.29 16.92
CA PHE A 134 -6.39 2.94 16.54
C PHE A 134 -5.11 2.93 15.70
N SER A 135 -4.51 1.75 15.56
CA SER A 135 -3.35 1.54 14.68
C SER A 135 -3.62 0.40 13.70
N ALA A 136 -3.01 0.50 12.52
CA ALA A 136 -3.04 -0.51 11.47
C ALA A 136 -1.62 -0.82 10.98
N LEU A 137 -1.38 -2.09 10.61
CA LEU A 137 -0.14 -2.50 9.96
C LEU A 137 -0.21 -2.16 8.47
N VAL A 138 0.90 -1.67 7.91
CA VAL A 138 1.01 -1.33 6.48
C VAL A 138 2.28 -1.98 5.92
N PHE A 139 2.10 -2.88 4.95
CA PHE A 139 3.17 -3.59 4.28
C PHE A 139 3.32 -3.07 2.85
N GLY A 140 4.54 -2.73 2.45
CA GLY A 140 4.91 -2.56 1.05
C GLY A 140 5.48 -3.86 0.51
N ASP A 141 5.18 -4.20 -0.71
CA ASP A 141 5.80 -5.22 -1.58
C ASP A 141 6.33 -6.47 -0.87
N PRO A 142 5.47 -7.40 -0.43
CA PRO A 142 5.90 -8.72 -0.01
C PRO A 142 6.61 -9.49 -1.14
N GLN A 143 6.15 -9.36 -2.34
CA GLN A 143 6.72 -9.67 -3.66
C GLN A 143 7.62 -10.92 -3.72
N ALA A 144 7.09 -12.05 -3.26
CA ALA A 144 7.78 -13.32 -3.33
C ALA A 144 7.65 -13.95 -4.73
N TYR A 145 8.76 -14.35 -5.35
CA TYR A 145 8.83 -15.00 -6.68
C TYR A 145 8.75 -16.52 -6.61
N ASN A 146 8.84 -17.10 -5.42
CA ASN A 146 8.79 -18.54 -5.21
C ASN A 146 8.44 -18.87 -3.74
N LEU A 147 8.24 -20.15 -3.43
CA LEU A 147 7.86 -20.59 -2.09
C LEU A 147 8.95 -20.35 -1.03
N GLU A 148 10.23 -20.34 -1.41
CA GLU A 148 11.32 -20.02 -0.48
C GLU A 148 11.22 -18.55 -0.03
N GLU A 149 10.91 -17.64 -0.95
CA GLU A 149 10.74 -16.22 -0.63
C GLU A 149 9.44 -15.95 0.17
N VAL A 150 8.38 -16.73 -0.04
CA VAL A 150 7.21 -16.71 0.87
C VAL A 150 7.62 -17.14 2.29
N ASP A 151 8.50 -18.15 2.44
CA ASP A 151 9.03 -18.54 3.73
C ASP A 151 9.93 -17.44 4.35
N TYR A 152 10.72 -16.73 3.53
CA TYR A 152 11.48 -15.55 3.99
C TYR A 152 10.55 -14.42 4.47
N PHE A 153 9.46 -14.16 3.78
CA PHE A 153 8.44 -13.20 4.23
C PHE A 153 7.84 -13.64 5.57
N ALA A 154 7.44 -14.91 5.68
CA ALA A 154 6.85 -15.46 6.90
C ALA A 154 7.81 -15.33 8.08
N LYS A 155 9.06 -15.79 7.96
CA LYS A 155 10.07 -15.77 9.03
C LYS A 155 10.63 -14.38 9.33
N GLY A 156 10.77 -13.56 8.28
CA GLY A 156 11.40 -12.24 8.38
C GLY A 156 10.46 -11.14 8.86
N ILE A 157 9.16 -11.26 8.62
CA ILE A 157 8.16 -10.22 8.92
C ILE A 157 7.02 -10.77 9.78
N VAL A 158 6.33 -11.82 9.31
CA VAL A 158 5.08 -12.29 9.95
C VAL A 158 5.33 -12.85 11.35
N ASP A 159 6.42 -13.60 11.56
CA ASP A 159 6.71 -14.26 12.83
C ASP A 159 6.80 -13.29 14.02
N GLU A 160 7.33 -12.09 13.82
CA GLU A 160 7.40 -11.08 14.91
C GLU A 160 6.04 -10.43 15.21
N LEU A 161 5.05 -10.61 14.33
CA LEU A 161 3.72 -10.01 14.41
C LEU A 161 2.63 -10.99 14.84
N LYS A 162 2.95 -12.29 14.98
CA LYS A 162 1.97 -13.30 15.40
C LYS A 162 1.33 -12.94 16.73
N GLY A 163 0.00 -12.86 16.72
CA GLY A 163 -0.77 -12.49 17.90
C GLY A 163 -0.57 -11.05 18.38
N VAL A 164 -0.19 -10.16 17.46
CA VAL A 164 -0.08 -8.72 17.74
C VAL A 164 -1.39 -8.21 18.35
N LYS A 165 -1.25 -7.42 19.40
CA LYS A 165 -2.38 -6.75 20.05
C LYS A 165 -2.34 -5.26 19.68
N ASN A 166 -3.49 -4.59 19.75
CA ASN A 166 -3.62 -3.15 19.48
C ASN A 166 -3.48 -2.74 18.01
N MET A 167 -3.59 -3.68 17.08
CA MET A 167 -3.75 -3.42 15.65
C MET A 167 -5.16 -3.83 15.24
N VAL A 168 -5.90 -2.92 14.58
CA VAL A 168 -7.29 -3.18 14.20
C VAL A 168 -7.36 -4.00 12.91
N PHE A 169 -6.43 -3.75 11.99
CA PHE A 169 -6.28 -4.48 10.73
C PHE A 169 -4.86 -4.35 10.18
N GLY A 170 -4.56 -5.09 9.14
CA GLY A 170 -3.38 -4.89 8.29
C GLY A 170 -3.78 -4.66 6.84
N ILE A 171 -2.90 -4.01 6.09
CA ILE A 171 -3.04 -3.78 4.66
C ILE A 171 -1.69 -3.95 3.96
N SER A 172 -1.68 -4.69 2.84
CA SER A 172 -0.54 -4.75 1.93
C SER A 172 -0.81 -3.89 0.70
N LEU A 173 0.17 -3.09 0.31
CA LEU A 173 0.04 -2.05 -0.72
C LEU A 173 0.45 -2.54 -2.12
N GLY A 174 0.06 -3.77 -2.47
CA GLY A 174 0.34 -4.35 -3.79
C GLY A 174 1.65 -5.11 -3.86
N ASP A 175 1.90 -5.70 -5.02
CA ASP A 175 3.00 -6.63 -5.26
C ASP A 175 3.08 -7.70 -4.16
N LEU A 176 1.94 -8.36 -3.95
CA LEU A 176 1.81 -9.41 -2.93
C LEU A 176 2.72 -10.59 -3.26
N VAL A 177 2.85 -10.85 -4.56
CA VAL A 177 3.72 -11.87 -5.16
C VAL A 177 4.49 -11.26 -6.35
N GLY A 178 5.45 -12.01 -6.92
CA GLY A 178 6.25 -11.59 -8.06
C GLY A 178 5.88 -12.37 -9.33
N ASP A 179 4.87 -11.96 -10.07
CA ASP A 179 4.39 -12.49 -11.37
C ASP A 179 3.79 -13.90 -11.35
N ASP A 180 4.06 -14.74 -10.35
CA ASP A 180 3.45 -16.07 -10.24
C ASP A 180 2.24 -16.05 -9.29
N LEU A 181 1.04 -15.84 -9.84
CA LEU A 181 -0.18 -15.66 -9.06
C LEU A 181 -0.63 -16.93 -8.31
N VAL A 182 -0.03 -18.10 -8.59
CA VAL A 182 -0.19 -19.30 -7.76
C VAL A 182 0.28 -19.04 -6.32
N LEU A 183 1.20 -18.11 -6.12
CA LEU A 183 1.73 -17.74 -4.82
C LEU A 183 0.78 -16.89 -3.97
N HIS A 184 -0.34 -16.38 -4.50
CA HIS A 184 -1.37 -15.70 -3.70
C HIS A 184 -1.84 -16.59 -2.53
N GLN A 185 -2.08 -17.88 -2.76
CA GLN A 185 -2.53 -18.78 -1.70
C GLN A 185 -1.46 -19.04 -0.63
N PRO A 186 -0.17 -19.29 -0.94
CA PRO A 186 0.92 -19.27 0.03
C PRO A 186 1.07 -17.96 0.81
N TYR A 187 0.96 -16.80 0.13
CA TYR A 187 0.98 -15.49 0.77
C TYR A 187 -0.17 -15.33 1.79
N ILE A 188 -1.42 -15.66 1.41
CA ILE A 188 -2.58 -15.63 2.32
C ILE A 188 -2.32 -16.52 3.55
N LYS A 189 -1.77 -17.73 3.33
CA LYS A 189 -1.43 -18.64 4.44
C LYS A 189 -0.36 -18.08 5.37
N ALA A 190 0.57 -17.28 4.86
CA ALA A 190 1.58 -16.63 5.68
C ALA A 190 0.96 -15.47 6.48
N VAL A 191 0.33 -14.52 5.80
CA VAL A 191 -0.14 -13.27 6.41
C VAL A 191 -1.27 -13.48 7.45
N LYS A 192 -2.13 -14.49 7.26
CA LYS A 192 -3.19 -14.82 8.23
C LYS A 192 -2.67 -15.18 9.63
N GLU A 193 -1.42 -15.64 9.74
CA GLU A 193 -0.81 -16.02 11.03
C GLU A 193 -0.62 -14.81 11.97
N ILE A 194 -0.71 -13.58 11.45
CA ILE A 194 -0.73 -12.35 12.25
C ILE A 194 -2.00 -12.31 13.12
N GLY A 195 -3.12 -12.86 12.61
CA GLY A 195 -4.35 -13.06 13.40
C GLY A 195 -5.26 -11.83 13.49
N ILE A 196 -5.16 -10.89 12.54
CA ILE A 196 -6.04 -9.71 12.40
C ILE A 196 -6.64 -9.65 11.00
N PRO A 197 -7.77 -8.95 10.77
CA PRO A 197 -8.31 -8.73 9.42
C PRO A 197 -7.26 -8.13 8.49
N TRP A 198 -7.15 -8.63 7.26
CA TRP A 198 -6.12 -8.24 6.32
C TRP A 198 -6.70 -7.78 4.98
N TYR A 199 -6.43 -6.53 4.62
CA TYR A 199 -6.80 -5.92 3.35
C TYR A 199 -5.65 -5.98 2.35
N ASN A 200 -5.95 -5.98 1.06
CA ASN A 200 -4.93 -6.04 0.02
C ASN A 200 -5.22 -5.01 -1.07
N VAL A 201 -4.18 -4.35 -1.52
CA VAL A 201 -4.13 -3.55 -2.75
C VAL A 201 -3.54 -4.44 -3.84
N MET A 202 -3.96 -4.26 -5.07
CA MET A 202 -3.34 -4.91 -6.22
C MET A 202 -2.07 -4.15 -6.61
N GLY A 203 -0.98 -4.86 -6.92
CA GLY A 203 0.23 -4.33 -7.52
C GLY A 203 0.43 -4.82 -8.94
N ASN A 204 1.40 -4.25 -9.66
CA ASN A 204 1.65 -4.62 -11.04
C ASN A 204 2.14 -6.07 -11.20
N HIS A 205 2.72 -6.67 -10.17
CA HIS A 205 3.09 -8.08 -10.17
C HIS A 205 1.96 -9.03 -9.77
N ASP A 206 0.78 -8.50 -9.41
CA ASP A 206 -0.41 -9.28 -9.08
C ASP A 206 -1.39 -9.43 -10.26
N MET A 207 -1.01 -8.95 -11.46
CA MET A 207 -1.85 -8.92 -12.67
C MET A 207 -1.82 -10.21 -13.46
N ASP A 208 -2.90 -10.48 -14.17
CA ASP A 208 -2.94 -11.43 -15.27
C ASP A 208 -2.30 -10.82 -16.54
N TYR A 209 -0.98 -10.97 -16.71
CA TYR A 209 -0.22 -10.40 -17.84
C TYR A 209 -0.61 -10.93 -19.22
N ASP A 210 -1.41 -11.98 -19.29
CA ASP A 210 -1.97 -12.50 -20.53
C ASP A 210 -3.37 -11.96 -20.85
N ALA A 211 -3.93 -11.12 -19.98
CA ALA A 211 -5.16 -10.37 -20.23
C ALA A 211 -4.97 -9.41 -21.41
N LYS A 212 -6.00 -9.30 -22.26
CA LYS A 212 -5.98 -8.44 -23.45
C LYS A 212 -6.60 -7.06 -23.21
N ASP A 213 -7.26 -6.90 -22.09
CA ASP A 213 -8.03 -5.72 -21.73
C ASP A 213 -7.87 -5.51 -20.23
N ASP A 214 -7.70 -4.27 -19.80
CA ASP A 214 -7.48 -3.86 -18.43
C ASP A 214 -8.49 -4.45 -17.45
N LYS A 215 -9.76 -4.49 -17.85
CA LYS A 215 -10.85 -5.03 -17.03
C LYS A 215 -10.76 -6.53 -16.67
N TYR A 216 -9.79 -7.25 -17.24
CA TYR A 216 -9.53 -8.65 -16.94
C TYR A 216 -8.13 -8.87 -16.33
N SER A 217 -7.34 -7.82 -16.22
CA SER A 217 -5.98 -7.91 -15.66
C SER A 217 -5.99 -8.16 -14.16
N ASP A 218 -7.09 -7.88 -13.49
CA ASP A 218 -7.32 -8.05 -12.05
C ASP A 218 -8.11 -9.33 -11.68
N ASP A 219 -8.55 -10.13 -12.64
CA ASP A 219 -9.46 -11.27 -12.45
C ASP A 219 -8.94 -12.34 -11.47
N THR A 220 -7.67 -12.71 -11.56
CA THR A 220 -7.05 -13.68 -10.63
C THR A 220 -6.82 -13.06 -9.24
N PHE A 221 -6.48 -11.77 -9.15
CA PHE A 221 -6.42 -11.05 -7.88
C PHE A 221 -7.81 -11.02 -7.22
N GLU A 222 -8.84 -10.61 -7.96
CA GLU A 222 -10.22 -10.52 -7.48
C GLU A 222 -10.78 -11.87 -6.99
N GLN A 223 -10.42 -12.96 -7.66
CA GLN A 223 -10.80 -14.31 -7.24
C GLN A 223 -10.22 -14.67 -5.87
N ASN A 224 -9.03 -14.16 -5.53
CA ASN A 224 -8.34 -14.47 -4.27
C ASN A 224 -8.67 -13.49 -3.14
N PHE A 225 -8.85 -12.20 -3.46
CA PHE A 225 -8.90 -11.12 -2.45
C PHE A 225 -10.21 -10.30 -2.49
N GLY A 226 -11.04 -10.45 -3.51
CA GLY A 226 -12.21 -9.62 -3.74
C GLY A 226 -11.89 -8.40 -4.59
N PRO A 227 -12.75 -7.36 -4.58
CA PRO A 227 -12.62 -6.22 -5.48
C PRO A 227 -11.25 -5.54 -5.37
N ALA A 228 -10.66 -5.20 -6.52
CA ALA A 228 -9.43 -4.42 -6.58
C ALA A 228 -9.66 -2.94 -6.19
N ASN A 229 -10.93 -2.49 -6.28
CA ASN A 229 -11.35 -1.13 -5.92
C ASN A 229 -12.48 -1.17 -4.91
N TYR A 230 -12.27 -0.65 -3.70
CA TYR A 230 -13.26 -0.67 -2.63
C TYR A 230 -13.00 0.40 -1.57
N SER A 231 -13.97 0.58 -0.67
CA SER A 231 -13.82 1.46 0.48
C SER A 231 -14.39 0.88 1.77
N PHE A 232 -13.94 1.39 2.90
CA PHE A 232 -14.44 1.01 4.22
C PHE A 232 -14.14 2.09 5.26
N ASN A 233 -14.85 2.05 6.39
CA ASN A 233 -14.65 3.01 7.47
C ASN A 233 -14.13 2.32 8.75
N VAL A 234 -13.24 3.02 9.47
CA VAL A 234 -12.85 2.68 10.85
C VAL A 234 -12.78 3.98 11.66
N GLY A 235 -13.55 4.08 12.72
CA GLY A 235 -13.65 5.32 13.50
C GLY A 235 -14.01 6.54 12.65
N ASP A 236 -13.19 7.58 12.72
CA ASP A 236 -13.37 8.82 11.96
C ASP A 236 -12.56 8.82 10.64
N ALA A 237 -12.00 7.67 10.23
CA ALA A 237 -11.29 7.52 8.96
C ALA A 237 -12.13 6.77 7.92
N HIS A 238 -12.00 7.20 6.66
CA HIS A 238 -12.57 6.57 5.48
C HIS A 238 -11.42 6.14 4.56
N PHE A 239 -11.32 4.85 4.32
CA PHE A 239 -10.28 4.24 3.49
C PHE A 239 -10.84 3.98 2.10
N ILE A 240 -10.08 4.37 1.08
CA ILE A 240 -10.36 4.08 -0.34
C ILE A 240 -9.16 3.32 -0.88
N VAL A 241 -9.37 2.08 -1.27
CA VAL A 241 -8.36 1.20 -1.88
C VAL A 241 -8.59 1.18 -3.37
N LEU A 242 -7.54 1.36 -4.14
CA LEU A 242 -7.59 1.52 -5.58
C LEU A 242 -6.51 0.66 -6.25
N ASP A 243 -6.89 -0.03 -7.28
CA ASP A 243 -6.00 -0.42 -8.35
C ASP A 243 -5.61 0.84 -9.13
N ASP A 244 -4.33 1.10 -9.26
CA ASP A 244 -3.81 2.29 -9.97
C ASP A 244 -2.91 1.90 -11.15
N ILE A 245 -3.24 0.76 -11.79
CA ILE A 245 -2.45 0.18 -12.88
C ILE A 245 -3.31 0.12 -14.14
N LEU A 246 -2.88 0.82 -15.16
CA LEU A 246 -3.47 0.75 -16.51
C LEU A 246 -2.75 -0.31 -17.31
N TYR A 247 -3.43 -1.38 -17.71
CA TYR A 247 -2.85 -2.50 -18.44
C TYR A 247 -3.75 -2.96 -19.61
N PRO A 248 -3.22 -3.20 -20.82
CA PRO A 248 -1.87 -2.78 -21.25
C PRO A 248 -1.70 -1.25 -21.23
N ASP A 249 -0.46 -0.76 -21.15
CA ASP A 249 -0.17 0.67 -21.24
C ASP A 249 -0.87 1.31 -22.44
N PRO A 250 -1.79 2.26 -22.25
CA PRO A 250 -2.58 2.82 -23.35
C PRO A 250 -1.75 3.63 -24.37
N ARG A 251 -0.48 3.92 -24.08
CA ARG A 251 0.41 4.70 -24.96
C ARG A 251 0.99 3.84 -26.10
N ASP A 252 1.34 2.57 -25.82
CA ASP A 252 2.00 1.70 -26.80
C ASP A 252 1.54 0.23 -26.74
N ASN A 253 0.61 -0.10 -25.86
CA ASN A 253 0.10 -1.44 -25.56
C ASN A 253 1.18 -2.41 -25.05
N LYS A 254 2.18 -1.90 -24.31
CA LYS A 254 3.25 -2.73 -23.73
C LYS A 254 3.46 -2.43 -22.27
N GLY A 255 3.46 -3.51 -21.44
CA GLY A 255 3.61 -3.33 -20.00
C GLY A 255 2.42 -2.56 -19.41
N TYR A 256 2.68 -1.75 -18.41
CA TYR A 256 1.64 -1.01 -17.66
C TYR A 256 2.05 0.45 -17.45
N TRP A 257 1.07 1.27 -17.06
CA TRP A 257 1.27 2.67 -16.67
C TRP A 257 0.46 2.98 -15.42
N GLY A 258 1.03 3.77 -14.50
CA GLY A 258 0.30 4.24 -13.32
C GLY A 258 -0.84 5.18 -13.70
N GLY A 259 -2.03 4.94 -13.16
CA GLY A 259 -3.20 5.75 -13.43
C GLY A 259 -4.51 5.09 -12.99
N PHE A 260 -5.62 5.76 -13.21
CA PHE A 260 -6.94 5.27 -12.81
C PHE A 260 -7.87 5.17 -14.03
N ARG A 261 -8.71 4.16 -14.10
CA ARG A 261 -9.81 4.09 -15.08
C ARG A 261 -10.90 5.13 -14.76
N ASP A 262 -11.70 5.48 -15.73
CA ASP A 262 -12.81 6.43 -15.55
C ASP A 262 -13.88 5.94 -14.58
N ASP A 263 -14.15 4.63 -14.56
CA ASP A 263 -15.08 3.99 -13.63
C ASP A 263 -14.59 4.08 -12.17
N GLN A 264 -13.30 3.91 -11.92
CA GLN A 264 -12.70 4.08 -10.60
C GLN A 264 -12.82 5.52 -10.08
N LEU A 265 -12.50 6.52 -10.93
CA LEU A 265 -12.68 7.93 -10.57
C LEU A 265 -14.15 8.27 -10.34
N LYS A 266 -15.07 7.60 -11.07
CA LYS A 266 -16.50 7.75 -10.84
C LYS A 266 -16.96 7.10 -9.53
N PHE A 267 -16.40 5.94 -9.18
CA PHE A 267 -16.61 5.32 -7.87
C PHE A 267 -16.18 6.25 -6.74
N ILE A 268 -14.97 6.82 -6.79
CA ILE A 268 -14.49 7.78 -5.78
C ILE A 268 -15.43 8.98 -5.67
N GLU A 269 -15.86 9.57 -6.82
CA GLU A 269 -16.83 10.67 -6.83
C GLU A 269 -18.12 10.29 -6.12
N ASN A 270 -18.66 9.11 -6.39
CA ASN A 270 -19.92 8.64 -5.82
C ASN A 270 -19.78 8.31 -4.33
N ASP A 271 -18.68 7.67 -3.92
CA ASP A 271 -18.40 7.30 -2.53
C ASP A 271 -18.22 8.55 -1.65
N LEU A 272 -17.43 9.50 -2.08
CA LEU A 272 -17.19 10.74 -1.37
C LEU A 272 -18.46 11.57 -1.11
N LYS A 273 -19.52 11.43 -1.91
CA LYS A 273 -20.83 12.10 -1.66
C LYS A 273 -21.48 11.64 -0.34
N HIS A 274 -21.09 10.48 0.16
CA HIS A 274 -21.60 9.89 1.40
C HIS A 274 -20.66 10.06 2.60
N VAL A 275 -19.49 10.67 2.40
CA VAL A 275 -18.46 10.86 3.42
C VAL A 275 -18.49 12.28 3.97
N SER A 276 -18.52 12.42 5.29
CA SER A 276 -18.45 13.75 5.94
C SER A 276 -17.10 14.42 5.70
N LYS A 277 -17.11 15.74 5.46
CA LYS A 277 -15.92 16.52 5.10
C LYS A 277 -14.87 16.61 6.23
N ASP A 278 -15.25 16.33 7.46
CA ASP A 278 -14.38 16.34 8.64
C ASP A 278 -13.62 15.03 8.83
N LYS A 279 -14.02 13.95 8.15
CA LYS A 279 -13.31 12.66 8.21
C LYS A 279 -11.91 12.74 7.62
N LEU A 280 -11.03 11.85 8.08
CA LEU A 280 -9.77 11.57 7.43
C LEU A 280 -10.02 10.67 6.21
N ILE A 281 -9.63 11.11 5.03
CA ILE A 281 -9.61 10.28 3.82
C ILE A 281 -8.23 9.65 3.69
N VAL A 282 -8.17 8.33 3.72
CA VAL A 282 -6.94 7.53 3.53
C VAL A 282 -7.04 6.80 2.20
N LEU A 283 -6.19 7.15 1.27
CA LEU A 283 -6.06 6.45 -0.01
C LEU A 283 -4.97 5.38 0.11
N ALA A 284 -5.21 4.22 -0.46
CA ALA A 284 -4.23 3.15 -0.56
C ALA A 284 -4.19 2.63 -1.99
N PHE A 285 -3.04 2.71 -2.62
CA PHE A 285 -2.78 2.25 -3.98
C PHE A 285 -1.32 1.80 -4.09
N HIS A 286 -0.90 1.25 -5.22
CA HIS A 286 0.42 0.66 -5.34
C HIS A 286 1.48 1.62 -5.87
N ILE A 287 1.26 2.23 -7.04
CA ILE A 287 2.24 3.10 -7.72
C ILE A 287 2.13 4.52 -7.15
N PRO A 288 3.21 5.15 -6.67
CA PRO A 288 3.12 6.51 -6.14
C PRO A 288 2.70 7.51 -7.23
N LEU A 289 1.86 8.48 -6.85
CA LEU A 289 1.34 9.53 -7.75
C LEU A 289 2.44 10.37 -8.41
N ARG A 290 3.66 10.30 -7.90
CA ARG A 290 4.89 10.87 -8.47
C ARG A 290 6.06 9.96 -8.18
N HIS A 291 6.76 9.55 -9.22
CA HIS A 291 7.99 8.79 -9.14
C HIS A 291 9.19 9.64 -9.60
N THR A 292 10.41 9.21 -9.31
CA THR A 292 11.65 9.84 -9.84
C THR A 292 11.71 9.84 -11.37
N ASN A 293 11.00 8.91 -12.00
CA ASN A 293 10.75 8.89 -13.43
C ASN A 293 9.48 9.70 -13.72
N GLU A 294 9.60 10.83 -14.40
CA GLU A 294 8.52 11.83 -14.60
C GLU A 294 7.26 11.26 -15.29
N ASP A 295 7.38 10.14 -16.00
CA ASP A 295 6.31 9.54 -16.80
C ASP A 295 5.73 8.24 -16.17
N ALA A 296 5.97 7.99 -14.89
CA ALA A 296 5.54 6.76 -14.24
C ALA A 296 4.04 6.74 -13.89
N PHE A 297 3.39 7.90 -13.81
CA PHE A 297 1.97 8.05 -13.48
C PHE A 297 1.29 9.07 -14.39
N LYS A 298 0.05 8.80 -14.78
CA LYS A 298 -0.73 9.65 -15.66
C LYS A 298 -1.20 10.93 -14.96
N ASP A 299 -0.62 12.06 -15.33
CA ASP A 299 -0.80 13.37 -14.68
C ASP A 299 -2.24 13.85 -14.63
N ASP A 300 -3.02 13.68 -15.72
CA ASP A 300 -4.41 14.09 -15.76
C ASP A 300 -5.31 13.26 -14.83
N HIS A 301 -5.00 11.98 -14.61
CA HIS A 301 -5.70 11.14 -13.64
C HIS A 301 -5.36 11.55 -12.19
N ARG A 302 -4.08 11.84 -11.90
CA ARG A 302 -3.69 12.44 -10.62
C ARG A 302 -4.43 13.75 -10.37
N GLN A 303 -4.53 14.63 -11.38
CA GLN A 303 -5.23 15.91 -11.25
C GLN A 303 -6.72 15.70 -10.97
N ARG A 304 -7.38 14.75 -11.65
CA ARG A 304 -8.79 14.42 -11.40
C ARG A 304 -9.01 13.91 -9.98
N LEU A 305 -8.11 13.06 -9.46
CA LEU A 305 -8.14 12.64 -8.07
C LEU A 305 -8.03 13.82 -7.10
N PHE A 306 -7.10 14.75 -7.35
CA PHE A 306 -6.94 15.95 -6.53
C PHE A 306 -8.19 16.87 -6.57
N ASP A 307 -8.85 16.97 -7.72
CA ASP A 307 -10.08 17.73 -7.87
C ASP A 307 -11.25 17.10 -7.11
N LEU A 308 -11.32 15.77 -6.99
CA LEU A 308 -12.31 15.07 -6.18
C LEU A 308 -12.08 15.30 -4.66
N LEU A 309 -10.82 15.43 -4.25
CA LEU A 309 -10.42 15.61 -2.84
C LEU A 309 -10.41 17.07 -2.38
N LYS A 310 -10.62 18.04 -3.26
CA LYS A 310 -10.45 19.50 -2.98
C LYS A 310 -11.22 20.02 -1.77
N ASP A 311 -12.33 19.38 -1.41
CA ASP A 311 -13.21 19.80 -0.31
C ASP A 311 -12.99 18.98 0.98
N TYR A 312 -11.98 18.07 1.01
CA TYR A 312 -11.66 17.21 2.15
C TYR A 312 -10.33 17.67 2.77
N PRO A 313 -10.35 18.40 3.90
CA PRO A 313 -9.14 19.02 4.46
C PRO A 313 -8.16 18.01 5.09
N ASN A 314 -8.64 16.80 5.40
CA ASN A 314 -7.86 15.78 6.05
C ASN A 314 -7.66 14.61 5.09
N THR A 315 -6.52 14.57 4.41
CA THR A 315 -6.20 13.53 3.43
C THR A 315 -4.80 13.00 3.62
N VAL A 316 -4.60 11.74 3.32
CA VAL A 316 -3.30 11.07 3.22
C VAL A 316 -3.40 9.93 2.22
N SER A 317 -2.32 9.65 1.50
CA SER A 317 -2.19 8.43 0.70
C SER A 317 -1.01 7.58 1.15
N MET A 318 -1.10 6.30 0.85
CA MET A 318 -0.06 5.30 1.06
C MET A 318 0.17 4.56 -0.26
N SER A 319 1.43 4.45 -0.65
CA SER A 319 1.89 3.71 -1.84
C SER A 319 3.12 2.86 -1.53
N ALA A 320 3.58 2.06 -2.50
CA ALA A 320 4.74 1.18 -2.38
C ALA A 320 5.54 1.14 -3.69
N HIS A 321 5.74 0.00 -4.36
CA HIS A 321 6.28 -0.15 -5.71
C HIS A 321 7.76 0.20 -5.89
N THR A 322 8.28 1.23 -5.24
CA THR A 322 9.60 1.79 -5.57
C THR A 322 10.78 1.07 -4.92
N HIS A 323 10.52 0.21 -3.93
CA HIS A 323 11.54 -0.41 -3.07
C HIS A 323 12.52 0.59 -2.46
N ILE A 324 11.99 1.76 -2.10
CA ILE A 324 12.65 2.80 -1.31
C ILE A 324 11.62 3.46 -0.42
N GLN A 325 12.05 4.17 0.61
CA GLN A 325 11.14 4.86 1.52
C GLN A 325 11.14 6.35 1.24
N GLN A 326 9.95 6.94 1.04
CA GLN A 326 9.81 8.36 0.73
C GLN A 326 8.58 8.99 1.37
N GLN A 327 8.72 10.27 1.74
CA GLN A 327 7.61 11.15 2.12
C GLN A 327 7.40 12.13 0.98
N LEU A 328 6.27 12.05 0.31
CA LEU A 328 5.92 12.90 -0.84
C LEU A 328 4.86 13.93 -0.43
N TYR A 329 4.99 15.15 -0.93
CA TYR A 329 4.05 16.23 -0.67
C TYR A 329 3.64 16.87 -1.98
N TYR A 330 2.34 17.09 -2.10
CA TYR A 330 1.74 17.72 -3.28
C TYR A 330 1.11 19.05 -2.86
N GLY A 331 1.71 20.13 -3.30
CA GLY A 331 1.23 21.47 -3.08
C GLY A 331 0.55 22.07 -4.32
N LYS A 332 0.37 23.37 -4.32
CA LYS A 332 -0.26 24.11 -5.44
C LYS A 332 0.50 23.94 -6.76
N ASN A 333 1.82 23.79 -6.70
CA ASN A 333 2.66 23.57 -7.90
C ASN A 333 2.41 22.22 -8.56
N GLU A 334 2.03 21.21 -7.78
CA GLU A 334 1.67 19.87 -8.25
C GLU A 334 0.17 19.71 -8.54
N GLY A 335 -0.58 20.83 -8.53
CA GLY A 335 -2.02 20.84 -8.84
C GLY A 335 -2.95 20.61 -7.64
N TRP A 336 -2.43 20.44 -6.42
CA TRP A 336 -3.24 20.33 -5.20
C TRP A 336 -3.96 21.65 -4.90
N LYS A 337 -5.25 21.60 -4.53
CA LYS A 337 -6.10 22.78 -4.44
C LYS A 337 -6.19 23.41 -3.07
N GLN A 338 -5.67 22.76 -2.04
CA GLN A 338 -5.77 23.23 -0.65
C GLN A 338 -4.44 23.86 -0.19
N GLU A 339 -4.49 24.63 0.92
CA GLU A 339 -3.31 25.27 1.50
C GLU A 339 -2.36 24.24 2.15
N LYS A 340 -2.92 23.26 2.89
CA LYS A 340 -2.14 22.16 3.45
C LYS A 340 -1.83 21.17 2.34
N PRO A 341 -0.54 20.90 2.04
CA PRO A 341 -0.18 19.92 1.04
C PRO A 341 -0.76 18.54 1.34
N HIS A 342 -1.13 17.81 0.29
CA HIS A 342 -1.45 16.39 0.42
C HIS A 342 -0.16 15.62 0.70
N HIS A 343 -0.21 14.73 1.68
CA HIS A 343 0.89 13.87 2.04
C HIS A 343 0.66 12.47 1.50
N GLU A 344 1.63 11.94 0.78
CA GLU A 344 1.73 10.55 0.40
C GLU A 344 2.95 9.93 1.05
N TYR A 345 2.77 8.79 1.71
CA TYR A 345 3.85 7.99 2.23
C TYR A 345 4.09 6.78 1.33
N ASN A 346 5.20 6.79 0.58
CA ASN A 346 5.69 5.64 -0.14
C ASN A 346 6.44 4.76 0.84
N VAL A 347 5.83 3.64 1.20
CA VAL A 347 6.21 2.80 2.33
C VAL A 347 7.38 1.90 1.97
N GLY A 348 8.34 1.75 2.86
CA GLY A 348 9.40 0.76 2.73
C GLY A 348 8.87 -0.68 2.68
N THR A 349 9.54 -1.52 1.91
CA THR A 349 9.06 -2.86 1.54
C THR A 349 9.37 -3.93 2.58
N THR A 350 8.51 -4.93 2.68
CA THR A 350 8.71 -6.10 3.52
C THR A 350 9.69 -7.10 2.91
N SER A 351 9.85 -7.11 1.59
CA SER A 351 10.88 -7.88 0.86
C SER A 351 12.26 -7.22 0.88
N GLY A 352 12.32 -5.90 1.22
CA GLY A 352 13.55 -5.12 1.09
C GLY A 352 13.95 -4.93 -0.39
N ASP A 353 15.17 -5.29 -0.75
CA ASP A 353 15.65 -5.36 -2.13
C ASP A 353 15.43 -6.78 -2.69
N TRP A 354 14.16 -7.18 -2.84
CA TRP A 354 13.76 -8.49 -3.38
C TRP A 354 14.49 -9.68 -2.75
N TYR A 355 14.54 -9.74 -1.41
CA TYR A 355 15.21 -10.80 -0.64
C TYR A 355 16.69 -10.99 -1.00
N SER A 356 17.41 -9.91 -1.32
CA SER A 356 18.84 -9.92 -1.62
C SER A 356 19.73 -9.85 -0.37
N GLY A 357 21.03 -10.04 -0.56
CA GLY A 357 22.05 -9.91 0.48
C GLY A 357 22.28 -11.17 1.29
N GLN A 358 23.10 -11.04 2.32
CA GLN A 358 23.48 -12.16 3.19
C GLN A 358 22.31 -12.64 4.03
N LYS A 359 22.21 -13.96 4.23
CA LYS A 359 21.23 -14.57 5.13
C LYS A 359 21.61 -14.36 6.60
N ASP A 360 20.62 -14.09 7.42
CA ASP A 360 20.73 -14.01 8.88
C ASP A 360 20.75 -15.39 9.54
N GLU A 361 20.76 -15.44 10.88
CA GLU A 361 20.76 -16.68 11.68
C GLU A 361 19.52 -17.55 11.46
N LYS A 362 18.42 -16.98 10.96
CA LYS A 362 17.19 -17.70 10.60
C LYS A 362 17.21 -18.20 9.14
N GLY A 363 18.29 -17.95 8.40
CA GLY A 363 18.40 -18.25 6.98
C GLY A 363 17.61 -17.30 6.09
N VAL A 364 17.22 -16.11 6.60
CA VAL A 364 16.44 -15.09 5.88
C VAL A 364 17.37 -13.99 5.38
N PRO A 365 17.35 -13.61 4.09
CA PRO A 365 18.16 -12.52 3.58
C PRO A 365 17.91 -11.21 4.34
N VAL A 366 18.98 -10.48 4.68
CA VAL A 366 18.89 -9.18 5.37
C VAL A 366 18.10 -8.17 4.53
N SER A 367 18.33 -8.15 3.24
CA SER A 367 17.55 -7.42 2.24
C SER A 367 17.28 -5.97 2.60
N THR A 368 18.33 -5.16 2.58
CA THR A 368 18.24 -3.71 2.73
C THR A 368 17.79 -3.08 1.41
N MET A 369 16.85 -2.15 1.42
CA MET A 369 16.41 -1.42 0.24
C MET A 369 17.53 -0.57 -0.35
N ARG A 370 17.41 -0.25 -1.64
CA ARG A 370 18.46 0.43 -2.42
C ARG A 370 18.84 1.83 -1.92
N ASP A 371 17.96 2.46 -1.14
CA ASP A 371 18.20 3.76 -0.45
C ASP A 371 18.90 3.60 0.92
N GLY A 372 19.26 2.37 1.30
CA GLY A 372 19.89 2.04 2.57
C GLY A 372 18.92 1.83 3.74
N THR A 373 17.61 1.88 3.53
CA THR A 373 16.62 1.55 4.56
C THR A 373 16.50 0.02 4.69
N PRO A 374 16.70 -0.57 5.87
CA PRO A 374 16.48 -2.00 6.06
C PRO A 374 15.00 -2.37 5.87
N LYS A 375 14.71 -3.59 5.40
CA LYS A 375 13.33 -4.07 5.26
C LYS A 375 12.55 -3.96 6.57
N GLY A 376 11.25 -3.70 6.42
CA GLY A 376 10.38 -3.51 7.56
C GLY A 376 8.93 -3.26 7.14
N TYR A 377 8.19 -2.63 8.00
CA TYR A 377 6.79 -2.28 7.76
C TYR A 377 6.43 -0.98 8.47
N ALA A 378 5.40 -0.32 7.98
CA ALA A 378 4.87 0.86 8.64
C ALA A 378 3.73 0.51 9.60
N ILE A 379 3.50 1.41 10.54
CA ILE A 379 2.32 1.42 11.42
C ILE A 379 1.64 2.77 11.19
N LEU A 380 0.42 2.71 10.69
CA LEU A 380 -0.46 3.89 10.60
C LEU A 380 -1.19 4.05 11.93
N ASN A 381 -0.94 5.15 12.62
CA ASN A 381 -1.63 5.52 13.84
C ASN A 381 -2.67 6.60 13.53
N ILE A 382 -3.92 6.39 13.94
CA ILE A 382 -5.02 7.34 13.71
C ILE A 382 -5.58 7.79 15.05
N LYS A 383 -5.83 9.09 15.15
CA LYS A 383 -6.50 9.75 16.27
C LYS A 383 -7.52 10.74 15.75
N GLY A 384 -8.80 10.32 15.74
CA GLY A 384 -9.88 11.06 15.10
C GLY A 384 -9.59 11.22 13.61
N ASN A 385 -9.44 12.45 13.14
CA ASN A 385 -9.07 12.77 11.76
C ASN A 385 -7.59 13.14 11.56
N GLN A 386 -6.75 12.86 12.56
CA GLN A 386 -5.31 13.03 12.49
C GLN A 386 -4.63 11.67 12.36
N TYR A 387 -3.43 11.68 11.79
CA TYR A 387 -2.62 10.48 11.60
C TYR A 387 -1.15 10.76 11.86
N ASP A 388 -0.43 9.71 12.20
CA ASP A 388 1.02 9.63 12.13
C ASP A 388 1.46 8.24 11.68
N PHE A 389 2.71 8.14 11.22
CA PHE A 389 3.34 6.89 10.84
C PHE A 389 4.55 6.61 11.72
N ASP A 390 4.71 5.35 12.10
CA ASP A 390 5.96 4.77 12.56
C ASP A 390 6.48 3.81 11.49
N TYR A 391 7.80 3.72 11.34
CA TYR A 391 8.45 2.64 10.59
C TYR A 391 9.11 1.67 11.56
N LYS A 392 8.89 0.38 11.38
CA LYS A 392 9.50 -0.67 12.18
C LYS A 392 10.43 -1.51 11.30
N VAL A 393 11.73 -1.40 11.54
CA VAL A 393 12.71 -2.30 10.93
C VAL A 393 12.50 -3.71 11.48
N ALA A 394 12.29 -4.68 10.59
CA ALA A 394 12.02 -6.05 10.94
C ALA A 394 13.13 -6.65 11.81
N ASN A 395 12.75 -7.37 12.86
CA ASN A 395 13.66 -8.04 13.82
C ASN A 395 14.66 -7.08 14.53
N LYS A 396 14.40 -5.76 14.55
CA LYS A 396 15.18 -4.76 15.33
C LYS A 396 14.31 -4.16 16.43
N ALA A 397 14.95 -3.50 17.39
CA ALA A 397 14.23 -2.73 18.39
C ALA A 397 13.43 -1.57 17.75
N LYS A 398 12.31 -1.14 18.38
CA LYS A 398 11.45 -0.09 17.83
C LYS A 398 12.17 1.25 17.65
N ASP A 399 13.18 1.51 18.45
CA ASP A 399 14.00 2.75 18.44
C ASP A 399 15.12 2.71 17.38
N PHE A 400 15.32 1.63 16.65
CA PHE A 400 16.26 1.56 15.55
C PHE A 400 15.69 2.26 14.32
N GLN A 401 15.93 3.60 14.25
CA GLN A 401 15.33 4.48 13.24
C GLN A 401 16.34 5.12 12.30
N MET A 402 17.63 4.81 12.45
CA MET A 402 18.67 5.36 11.59
C MET A 402 19.89 4.46 11.48
N ASN A 403 20.51 4.46 10.32
CA ASN A 403 21.84 3.93 10.09
C ASN A 403 22.88 5.05 10.13
N VAL A 404 24.04 4.75 10.72
CA VAL A 404 25.14 5.70 10.83
C VAL A 404 26.36 5.14 10.13
N TYR A 405 26.88 5.89 9.17
CA TYR A 405 28.21 5.69 8.60
C TYR A 405 29.15 6.78 9.11
N ASN A 406 30.36 6.41 9.49
CA ASN A 406 31.39 7.42 9.76
C ASN A 406 32.80 6.88 9.49
N THR A 407 33.69 7.79 9.12
CA THR A 407 35.13 7.53 9.07
C THR A 407 35.59 7.12 10.46
N LYS A 408 36.13 5.91 10.61
CA LYS A 408 36.52 5.36 11.93
C LYS A 408 37.85 5.89 12.41
N LYS A 409 38.81 6.23 11.51
CA LYS A 409 40.13 6.80 11.84
C LYS A 409 40.46 7.96 10.92
N VAL A 410 41.05 9.00 11.47
CA VAL A 410 41.53 10.18 10.74
C VAL A 410 42.83 10.66 11.36
N VAL A 411 43.77 11.16 10.53
CA VAL A 411 45.06 11.69 11.03
C VAL A 411 44.86 13.09 11.61
N GLU A 412 45.51 13.36 12.76
CA GLU A 412 45.47 14.65 13.45
C GLU A 412 45.91 15.80 12.52
N GLY A 413 45.13 16.88 12.55
CA GLY A 413 45.40 18.08 11.74
C GLY A 413 45.33 17.87 10.24
N SER A 414 45.01 16.65 9.75
CA SER A 414 44.92 16.38 8.32
C SER A 414 43.80 17.19 7.69
N LYS A 415 44.00 17.58 6.41
CA LYS A 415 42.92 18.12 5.58
C LYS A 415 41.93 17.00 5.14
N SER A 416 42.25 15.75 5.48
CA SER A 416 41.37 14.61 5.32
C SER A 416 40.10 14.81 6.15
N LYS A 417 38.99 14.49 5.53
CA LYS A 417 37.67 14.86 6.06
C LYS A 417 37.01 13.63 6.65
N ALA A 418 37.18 13.45 7.97
CA ALA A 418 36.34 12.48 8.67
C ALA A 418 34.88 12.87 8.46
N MET A 419 34.09 11.96 7.90
CA MET A 419 32.69 12.17 7.60
C MET A 419 31.82 11.41 8.60
N LEU A 420 30.73 12.05 9.00
CA LEU A 420 29.57 11.42 9.62
C LEU A 420 28.41 11.54 8.65
N MET A 421 27.75 10.43 8.35
CA MET A 421 26.53 10.34 7.56
C MET A 421 25.46 9.61 8.38
N VAL A 422 24.25 10.13 8.34
CA VAL A 422 23.07 9.55 9.00
C VAL A 422 22.00 9.34 7.96
N ASN A 423 21.58 8.10 7.80
CA ASN A 423 20.39 7.70 7.06
C ASN A 423 19.25 7.58 8.08
N PHE A 424 18.38 8.57 8.16
CA PHE A 424 17.23 8.61 9.06
C PHE A 424 15.98 8.16 8.30
N PHE A 425 15.51 6.92 8.53
CA PHE A 425 14.56 6.22 7.68
C PHE A 425 13.24 6.95 7.43
N MET A 426 12.70 7.65 8.42
CA MET A 426 11.47 8.46 8.28
C MET A 426 11.78 9.95 8.02
N GLY A 427 13.01 10.25 7.67
CA GLY A 427 13.49 11.61 7.52
C GLY A 427 12.99 12.29 6.24
N GLN A 428 12.91 13.60 6.27
CA GLN A 428 12.62 14.51 5.17
C GLN A 428 13.38 15.81 5.38
N GLU A 429 13.52 16.63 4.33
CA GLU A 429 14.39 17.81 4.31
C GLU A 429 14.24 18.72 5.51
N GLU A 430 12.99 18.95 5.96
CA GLU A 430 12.68 19.87 7.07
C GLU A 430 13.02 19.30 8.45
N ASN A 431 13.39 18.02 8.54
CA ASN A 431 13.68 17.41 9.82
C ASN A 431 15.01 17.90 10.38
N LYS A 432 15.03 18.07 11.69
CA LYS A 432 16.21 18.47 12.43
C LYS A 432 17.03 17.24 12.81
N VAL A 433 18.23 17.11 12.24
CA VAL A 433 19.21 16.08 12.61
C VAL A 433 20.45 16.77 13.18
N GLU A 434 20.86 16.36 14.37
CA GLU A 434 21.95 16.98 15.13
C GLU A 434 22.95 15.93 15.60
N TYR A 435 24.18 16.38 15.82
CA TYR A 435 25.25 15.59 16.42
C TYR A 435 25.94 16.34 17.56
N GLN A 436 26.55 15.60 18.47
CA GLN A 436 27.32 16.09 19.61
C GLN A 436 28.58 15.24 19.77
N VAL A 437 29.75 15.85 19.84
CA VAL A 437 31.03 15.16 20.07
C VAL A 437 31.45 15.37 21.52
N GLU A 438 31.73 14.26 22.26
CA GLU A 438 32.28 14.26 23.63
C GLU A 438 31.57 15.20 24.62
N GLY A 439 30.25 15.27 24.59
CA GLY A 439 29.49 16.14 25.50
C GLY A 439 29.60 17.64 25.22
N GLY A 440 30.19 18.03 24.08
CA GLY A 440 30.18 19.42 23.60
C GLY A 440 28.77 19.87 23.20
N GLU A 441 28.69 20.98 22.49
CA GLU A 441 27.39 21.50 22.02
C GLU A 441 26.78 20.63 20.93
N TRP A 442 25.42 20.56 20.88
CA TRP A 442 24.68 20.01 19.78
C TRP A 442 24.78 20.90 18.54
N LYS A 443 25.08 20.31 17.38
CA LYS A 443 25.24 21.01 16.11
C LYS A 443 24.37 20.37 15.05
N ASN A 444 23.77 21.18 14.19
CA ASN A 444 23.00 20.69 13.06
C ASN A 444 23.88 19.94 12.05
N MET A 445 23.35 18.85 11.50
CA MET A 445 23.87 18.21 10.30
C MET A 445 23.26 18.86 9.06
N ASN A 446 23.94 18.74 7.93
CA ASN A 446 23.43 19.25 6.65
C ASN A 446 22.59 18.17 5.98
N TYR A 447 21.41 18.52 5.51
CA TYR A 447 20.62 17.66 4.62
C TYR A 447 21.39 17.47 3.31
N THR A 448 21.65 16.21 2.94
CA THR A 448 22.57 15.87 1.84
C THR A 448 22.08 14.60 1.13
N PRO A 449 20.96 14.67 0.40
CA PRO A 449 20.45 13.52 -0.35
C PRO A 449 21.53 12.89 -1.23
N SER A 450 21.86 11.64 -0.96
CA SER A 450 22.98 10.93 -1.58
C SER A 450 22.81 9.41 -1.46
N ILE A 451 23.70 8.64 -2.05
CA ILE A 451 23.78 7.19 -1.85
C ILE A 451 24.17 6.91 -0.39
N ASP A 452 23.52 5.94 0.26
CA ASP A 452 23.91 5.40 1.56
C ASP A 452 25.22 4.62 1.45
N TYR A 453 26.23 5.01 2.21
CA TYR A 453 27.56 4.39 2.12
C TYR A 453 27.62 3.00 2.77
N ASN A 454 26.77 2.69 3.74
CA ASN A 454 26.68 1.33 4.29
C ASN A 454 26.10 0.38 3.23
N TYR A 455 25.04 0.80 2.54
CA TYR A 455 24.45 0.00 1.47
C TYR A 455 25.41 -0.15 0.28
N LEU A 456 26.01 0.95 -0.18
CA LEU A 456 27.03 0.90 -1.25
C LEU A 456 28.17 -0.04 -0.91
N LYS A 457 28.64 -0.01 0.36
CA LYS A 457 29.67 -0.94 0.83
C LYS A 457 29.21 -2.39 0.71
N THR A 458 27.96 -2.71 1.05
CA THR A 458 27.40 -4.08 0.92
C THR A 458 27.42 -4.54 -0.55
N VAL A 459 27.04 -3.68 -1.49
CA VAL A 459 27.12 -3.98 -2.94
C VAL A 459 28.56 -4.24 -3.37
N MET A 460 29.50 -3.37 -2.96
CA MET A 460 30.93 -3.50 -3.30
C MET A 460 31.57 -4.74 -2.66
N ASP A 461 31.22 -5.08 -1.43
CA ASP A 461 31.72 -6.29 -0.75
C ASP A 461 31.28 -7.55 -1.48
N PHE A 462 30.07 -7.57 -2.04
CA PHE A 462 29.60 -8.65 -2.90
C PHE A 462 30.42 -8.70 -4.20
N ASP A 463 30.52 -7.58 -4.91
CA ASP A 463 31.18 -7.51 -6.23
C ASP A 463 32.68 -7.82 -6.18
N THR A 464 33.31 -7.57 -5.05
CA THR A 464 34.76 -7.81 -4.85
C THR A 464 35.07 -9.12 -4.12
N ASP A 465 34.06 -9.96 -3.87
CA ASP A 465 34.20 -11.21 -3.10
C ASP A 465 34.87 -11.01 -1.71
N ALA A 466 34.69 -9.82 -1.15
CA ALA A 466 35.25 -9.46 0.15
C ALA A 466 34.54 -10.17 1.30
N VAL A 467 33.34 -10.67 1.08
CA VAL A 467 32.53 -11.44 2.02
C VAL A 467 31.86 -12.59 1.25
N ASN A 468 31.88 -13.79 1.82
CA ASN A 468 31.17 -14.92 1.23
C ASN A 468 29.66 -14.71 1.43
N PHE A 469 28.95 -14.30 0.38
CA PHE A 469 27.51 -14.12 0.40
C PHE A 469 26.78 -15.42 0.08
N ASP A 470 25.96 -15.88 1.01
CA ASP A 470 24.96 -16.93 0.76
C ASP A 470 23.62 -16.27 0.40
N GLY A 471 23.50 -15.76 -0.82
CA GLY A 471 22.30 -15.10 -1.29
C GLY A 471 22.47 -14.34 -2.60
N ARG A 472 21.41 -13.68 -3.03
CA ARG A 472 21.36 -12.88 -4.25
C ARG A 472 22.15 -11.57 -4.06
N ARG A 473 22.85 -11.14 -5.11
CA ARG A 473 23.52 -9.82 -5.17
C ARG A 473 22.51 -8.72 -4.89
N PRO A 474 22.78 -7.78 -3.97
CA PRO A 474 21.97 -6.57 -3.83
C PRO A 474 21.97 -5.71 -5.09
N SER A 475 20.85 -5.04 -5.37
CA SER A 475 20.72 -4.12 -6.50
C SER A 475 21.60 -2.88 -6.35
N GLU A 476 21.77 -2.12 -7.43
CA GLU A 476 22.55 -0.89 -7.40
C GLU A 476 21.97 0.14 -6.43
N ALA A 477 22.87 0.80 -5.68
CA ALA A 477 22.48 1.84 -4.73
C ALA A 477 21.86 3.04 -5.46
N VAL A 478 20.76 3.56 -4.90
CA VAL A 478 20.10 4.76 -5.40
C VAL A 478 20.22 5.92 -4.42
N LYS A 479 19.98 7.13 -4.91
CA LYS A 479 19.97 8.33 -4.08
C LYS A 479 18.81 8.25 -3.06
N SER A 480 19.18 8.27 -1.78
CA SER A 480 18.23 8.40 -0.66
C SER A 480 17.86 9.85 -0.41
N SER A 481 16.58 10.11 -0.14
CA SER A 481 16.06 11.45 0.22
C SER A 481 16.11 11.74 1.72
N HIS A 482 16.67 10.86 2.54
CA HIS A 482 16.66 10.98 4.00
C HIS A 482 18.07 10.80 4.61
N ILE A 483 19.07 11.46 3.97
CA ILE A 483 20.46 11.46 4.43
C ILE A 483 20.91 12.86 4.85
N TRP A 484 21.58 12.89 5.98
CA TRP A 484 22.30 14.05 6.51
C TRP A 484 23.78 13.73 6.67
N SER A 485 24.62 14.73 6.44
CA SER A 485 26.07 14.56 6.61
C SER A 485 26.76 15.76 7.23
N VAL A 486 27.90 15.51 7.85
CA VAL A 486 28.78 16.54 8.41
C VAL A 486 30.22 16.03 8.49
N ARG A 487 31.16 16.96 8.58
CA ARG A 487 32.56 16.66 8.86
C ARG A 487 32.84 16.69 10.34
N LEU A 488 33.47 15.63 10.83
CA LEU A 488 33.88 15.53 12.21
C LEU A 488 35.21 16.27 12.49
N PRO A 489 35.38 16.83 13.68
CA PRO A 489 36.65 17.46 14.11
C PRO A 489 37.83 16.47 14.10
N SER A 490 39.02 16.91 13.64
CA SER A 490 40.26 16.10 13.62
C SER A 490 41.47 16.86 14.18
N LYS A 491 41.26 17.82 15.08
CA LYS A 491 42.31 18.72 15.54
C LYS A 491 43.21 18.13 16.62
N VAL A 492 42.73 17.21 17.43
CA VAL A 492 43.44 16.66 18.60
C VAL A 492 43.34 15.13 18.54
N ALA A 493 44.47 14.45 18.75
CA ALA A 493 44.48 12.99 18.84
C ALA A 493 43.66 12.47 20.03
N GLY A 494 42.88 11.41 19.81
CA GLY A 494 42.01 10.84 20.84
C GLY A 494 40.84 10.02 20.24
N LYS A 495 40.12 9.32 21.12
CA LYS A 495 38.89 8.62 20.78
C LYS A 495 37.68 9.46 21.15
N TYR A 496 36.76 9.64 20.26
CA TYR A 496 35.60 10.50 20.41
C TYR A 496 34.30 9.75 20.29
N LYS A 497 33.40 9.91 21.23
CA LYS A 497 32.02 9.50 21.18
C LYS A 497 31.21 10.56 20.44
N VAL A 498 30.34 10.14 19.54
CA VAL A 498 29.41 11.02 18.82
C VAL A 498 27.98 10.56 19.10
N ASN A 499 27.22 11.40 19.77
CA ASN A 499 25.79 11.23 19.94
C ASN A 499 25.07 11.91 18.77
N ILE A 500 23.97 11.28 18.30
CA ILE A 500 23.15 11.76 17.20
C ILE A 500 21.71 11.79 17.70
N ARG A 501 20.95 12.83 17.29
CA ARG A 501 19.50 12.86 17.47
C ARG A 501 18.83 13.39 16.21
N ALA A 502 17.69 12.81 15.86
CA ALA A 502 16.82 13.24 14.78
C ALA A 502 15.42 13.46 15.34
N ILE A 503 14.75 14.52 14.89
CA ILE A 503 13.36 14.82 15.27
C ILE A 503 12.52 14.68 14.00
N ASP A 504 11.55 13.74 14.02
CA ASP A 504 10.66 13.53 12.89
C ASP A 504 9.57 14.62 12.79
N LYS A 505 8.79 14.59 11.73
CA LYS A 505 7.70 15.55 11.48
C LYS A 505 6.58 15.52 12.54
N TYR A 506 6.51 14.44 13.31
CA TYR A 506 5.53 14.26 14.39
C TYR A 506 6.07 14.69 15.76
N GLY A 507 7.31 15.20 15.81
CA GLY A 507 7.98 15.66 17.04
C GLY A 507 8.61 14.55 17.87
N LYS A 508 8.64 13.28 17.38
CA LYS A 508 9.31 12.17 18.07
C LYS A 508 10.82 12.30 17.90
N THR A 509 11.56 12.12 18.99
CA THR A 509 13.03 12.18 18.99
C THR A 509 13.62 10.77 18.92
N HIS A 510 14.52 10.56 17.96
CA HIS A 510 15.26 9.33 17.73
C HIS A 510 16.74 9.55 17.96
N THR A 511 17.44 8.62 18.60
CA THR A 511 18.84 8.77 18.97
C THR A 511 19.71 7.62 18.51
N SER A 512 20.98 7.91 18.25
CA SER A 512 22.01 6.92 17.96
C SER A 512 23.36 7.37 18.48
N THR A 513 24.33 6.47 18.51
CA THR A 513 25.69 6.77 18.96
C THR A 513 26.71 6.06 18.10
N THR A 514 27.82 6.73 17.81
CA THR A 514 28.98 6.13 17.14
C THR A 514 30.28 6.63 17.74
N PHE A 515 31.41 6.13 17.24
CA PHE A 515 32.76 6.50 17.70
C PHE A 515 33.69 6.69 16.52
N TYR A 516 34.68 7.56 16.66
CA TYR A 516 35.81 7.69 15.75
C TYR A 516 37.09 8.00 16.53
N GLU A 517 38.23 7.81 15.89
CA GLU A 517 39.55 8.03 16.49
C GLU A 517 40.35 9.00 15.62
N VAL A 518 40.96 10.00 16.24
CA VAL A 518 41.98 10.87 15.67
C VAL A 518 43.33 10.31 16.07
N ILE A 519 44.10 9.84 15.09
CA ILE A 519 45.42 9.25 15.31
C ILE A 519 46.52 10.28 14.96
N LYS A 520 47.69 10.18 15.61
CA LYS A 520 48.86 11.00 15.30
C LYS A 520 49.43 10.73 13.92
#